data_49c6ab2d2ecdd48475b31f478551a255
#
_entry.id   49c6ab2d2ecdd48475b31f478551a255
#
_cell.length_a   1.000
_cell.length_b   1.000
_cell.length_c   1.000
_cell.angle_alpha   90.00
_cell.angle_beta   90.00
_cell.angle_gamma   90.00
#
_symmetry.space_group_name_H-M   'P 1'
#
loop_
_entity.id
_entity.type
_entity.pdbx_description
1 polymer ?
#
loop_
_entity_poly.entity_id
_entity_poly.type
_entity_poly.pdbx_seq_one_letter_code
_entity_poly.pdbx_strand_id
1 'polypeptide(L)' 'MIRKLPSGGYRLYTRKKDARTGKRRNLGTFKTRAAAEKHERAVQYFKRH' A
#
# COMPACT_ATOMS: atom_id res chain seq x y z
N MET A 1 2.83 0.35 3.24
CA MET A 1 4.12 0.78 2.68
C MET A 1 3.92 1.32 1.27
N ILE A 2 4.40 2.51 1.02
CA ILE A 2 4.22 3.21 -0.25
C ILE A 2 5.52 3.16 -1.04
N ARG A 3 5.43 2.81 -2.32
CA ARG A 3 6.58 2.74 -3.20
C ARG A 3 6.37 3.59 -4.44
N LYS A 4 7.35 4.41 -4.78
CA LYS A 4 7.32 5.22 -5.99
C LYS A 4 7.60 4.38 -7.22
N LEU A 5 6.76 4.51 -8.24
CA LEU A 5 6.92 3.80 -9.49
C LEU A 5 7.71 4.63 -10.50
N PRO A 6 8.45 3.98 -11.43
CA PRO A 6 9.18 4.70 -12.48
C PRO A 6 8.28 5.55 -13.38
N SER A 7 7.02 5.15 -13.52
CA SER A 7 6.04 5.87 -14.32
C SER A 7 5.48 7.12 -13.66
N GLY A 8 5.91 7.41 -12.43
CA GLY A 8 5.45 8.59 -11.70
C GLY A 8 4.30 8.35 -10.75
N GLY A 9 3.80 7.12 -10.69
CA GLY A 9 2.76 6.75 -9.74
C GLY A 9 3.31 6.22 -8.43
N TYR A 10 2.41 5.87 -7.52
CA TYR A 10 2.74 5.28 -6.23
C TYR A 10 1.92 4.03 -6.02
N ARG A 11 2.58 2.98 -5.51
CA ARG A 11 1.92 1.72 -5.23
C ARG A 11 1.93 1.45 -3.73
N LEU A 12 0.78 1.02 -3.21
CA LEU A 12 0.63 0.72 -1.80
C LEU A 12 0.70 -0.79 -1.58
N TYR A 13 1.56 -1.20 -0.64
CA TYR A 13 1.74 -2.61 -0.25
C TYR A 13 1.43 -2.80 1.22
N THR A 14 1.05 -4.02 1.59
CA THR A 14 0.89 -4.38 3.00
C THR A 14 2.25 -4.36 3.71
N ARG A 15 2.23 -4.13 5.02
CA ARG A 15 3.45 -4.15 5.83
C ARG A 15 3.99 -5.56 6.00
N LYS A 16 3.09 -6.53 6.14
CA LYS A 16 3.48 -7.93 6.35
C LYS A 16 3.50 -8.67 5.02
N LYS A 17 4.50 -9.52 4.87
CA LYS A 17 4.57 -10.42 3.73
C LYS A 17 3.52 -11.51 3.87
N ASP A 18 2.94 -11.92 2.75
CA ASP A 18 2.04 -13.06 2.71
C ASP A 18 2.83 -14.33 3.04
N ALA A 19 2.36 -15.10 4.03
CA ALA A 19 3.02 -16.34 4.41
C ALA A 19 3.04 -17.38 3.28
N ARG A 20 2.08 -17.31 2.37
CA ARG A 20 1.95 -18.27 1.27
C ARG A 20 2.95 -18.00 0.15
N THR A 21 3.16 -16.72 -0.21
CA THR A 21 3.98 -16.33 -1.35
C THR A 21 5.29 -15.65 -0.95
N GLY A 22 5.41 -15.23 0.29
CA GLY A 22 6.55 -14.47 0.77
C GLY A 22 6.62 -13.05 0.22
N LYS A 23 5.57 -12.59 -0.47
CA LYS A 23 5.52 -11.27 -1.07
C LYS A 23 4.46 -10.39 -0.38
N ARG A 24 4.70 -9.08 -0.39
CA ARG A 24 3.71 -8.12 0.11
C ARG A 24 2.55 -8.00 -0.86
N ARG A 25 1.35 -7.94 -0.30
CA ARG A 25 0.14 -7.81 -1.10
C ARG A 25 0.01 -6.39 -1.63
N ASN A 26 -0.34 -6.24 -2.91
CA ASN A 26 -0.61 -4.96 -3.52
C ASN A 26 -2.02 -4.48 -3.15
N LEU A 27 -2.11 -3.35 -2.48
CA LEU A 27 -3.39 -2.77 -2.06
C LEU A 27 -3.96 -1.79 -3.07
N GLY A 28 -3.15 -1.31 -4.01
CA GLY A 28 -3.61 -0.39 -5.04
C GLY A 28 -2.51 0.47 -5.60
N THR A 29 -2.81 1.15 -6.71
CA THR A 29 -1.90 2.08 -7.36
C THR A 29 -2.56 3.46 -7.39
N PHE A 30 -1.79 4.49 -7.05
CA PHE A 30 -2.29 5.85 -6.92
C PHE A 30 -1.44 6.81 -7.74
N LYS A 31 -2.05 7.91 -8.19
CA LYS A 31 -1.34 8.92 -8.97
C LYS A 31 -0.46 9.81 -8.09
N THR A 32 -0.84 9.99 -6.83
CA THR A 32 -0.13 10.86 -5.90
C THR A 32 0.17 10.12 -4.60
N ARG A 33 1.25 10.56 -3.93
CA ARG A 33 1.61 10.01 -2.64
C ARG A 33 0.55 10.31 -1.58
N ALA A 34 -0.05 11.49 -1.64
CA ALA A 34 -1.09 11.86 -0.70
C ALA A 34 -2.28 10.91 -0.76
N ALA A 35 -2.69 10.51 -1.96
CA ALA A 35 -3.77 9.55 -2.15
C ALA A 35 -3.40 8.19 -1.57
N ALA A 36 -2.16 7.74 -1.79
CA ALA A 36 -1.66 6.47 -1.26
C ALA A 36 -1.61 6.49 0.27
N GLU A 37 -1.13 7.59 0.86
CA GLU A 37 -1.07 7.75 2.32
C GLU A 37 -2.46 7.74 2.93
N LYS A 38 -3.40 8.40 2.29
CA LYS A 38 -4.79 8.45 2.76
C LYS A 38 -5.40 7.05 2.77
N HIS A 39 -5.16 6.28 1.74
CA HIS A 39 -5.64 4.91 1.66
C HIS A 39 -4.98 4.00 2.71
N GLU A 40 -3.68 4.13 2.89
CA GLU A 40 -2.94 3.39 3.90
C GLU A 40 -3.49 3.66 5.30
N ARG A 41 -3.77 4.92 5.59
CA ARG A 41 -4.34 5.31 6.88
C ARG A 41 -5.71 4.67 7.12
N ALA A 42 -6.54 4.61 6.08
CA ALA A 42 -7.85 3.96 6.17
C ALA A 42 -7.72 2.45 6.41
N VAL A 43 -6.79 1.79 5.72
CA VAL A 43 -6.53 0.36 5.90
C VAL A 43 -6.06 0.08 7.33
N GLN A 44 -5.16 0.90 7.86
CA GLN A 44 -4.68 0.74 9.24
C GLN A 44 -5.80 0.93 10.25
N TYR A 45 -6.69 1.87 10.01
CA TYR A 45 -7.83 2.11 10.87
C TYR A 45 -8.72 0.87 10.96
N PHE A 46 -9.02 0.25 9.83
CA PHE A 46 -9.84 -0.96 9.81
C PHE A 46 -9.15 -2.14 10.48
N LYS A 47 -7.84 -2.26 10.38
CA LYS A 47 -7.11 -3.35 11.02
C LYS A 47 -7.06 -3.25 12.54
N ARG A 48 -7.19 -2.04 13.08
CA ARG A 48 -7.20 -1.84 14.53
C ARG A 48 -8.53 -2.16 15.17
N HIS A 49 -9.56 -2.21 14.39
CA HIS A 49 -10.91 -2.56 14.83
C HIS A 49 -11.26 -3.95 14.37
#